data_2b6d65cb0cccca3a187b32b6528d9d1f
#
_entry.id   2b6d65cb0cccca3a187b32b6528d9d1f
#
_cell.length_a   1.000
_cell.length_b   1.000
_cell.length_c   1.000
_cell.angle_alpha   90.00
_cell.angle_beta   90.00
_cell.angle_gamma   90.00
#
_symmetry.space_group_name_H-M   'P 1'
#
loop_
_entity.id
_entity.type
_entity.pdbx_description
1 polymer ?
#
loop_
_entity_poly.entity_id
_entity_poly.type
_entity_poly.pdbx_seq_one_letter_code
_entity_poly.pdbx_strand_id
1 'polypeptide(L)'
;MRPLDKRIFSTFLALYLSSFSLAQGGHPPPVAPPAGAKSRICKGRQVPQLEDVTQKAGIQFRHVGAPEKKYIVESMSGGVILIDYDRDGWLDIYFTNAPTLEMAVKHQTAKGALYHNNRDGTFTDVTAKSGIAPCFAMGGAVGDINNDGWPDLFITCLGGNHLYKNNGDGTFTDVTAKRWSRGRTLVNRGCFWRLRWGRFCRLDGHQLRGLSPRCSPEFGKSPNCKYKGLDVQCGPRGLRGSGDSLFHNNGGGTFTDVSKLAGVADAPGYFGMGVIWSDFNNTGRPDIYVANDSTPNYLYRNDGNGKFTDISFESGAAVSKDGLEQGSMGIAIGDYAHSGRPSMYVTNFADEYSTLYRNDGKWDFQDFSFQSGVALPIPEFREMGNCFPRCR
;
A
#
# COMPACT_ATOMS: atom_id res chain seq x y z
N MET A 1 5.85 12.42 23.99
CA MET A 1 6.22 11.54 22.87
C MET A 1 7.58 10.94 23.17
N ARG A 2 7.68 9.64 23.39
CA ARG A 2 8.98 8.96 23.50
C ARG A 2 9.52 8.75 22.10
N PRO A 3 10.83 8.90 21.83
CA PRO A 3 11.39 8.66 20.51
C PRO A 3 11.18 7.20 20.14
N LEU A 4 10.57 6.97 18.95
CA LEU A 4 10.47 5.63 18.35
C LEU A 4 11.88 5.01 18.26
N ASP A 5 12.03 3.80 18.73
CA ASP A 5 13.29 3.07 18.65
C ASP A 5 13.65 2.86 17.18
N LYS A 6 14.79 3.43 16.75
CA LYS A 6 15.31 3.35 15.38
C LYS A 6 15.45 1.91 14.86
N ARG A 7 15.46 0.92 15.75
CA ARG A 7 15.56 -0.51 15.41
C ARG A 7 14.28 -1.06 14.79
N ILE A 8 13.10 -0.56 15.21
CA ILE A 8 11.80 -1.00 14.67
C ILE A 8 11.62 -0.50 13.23
N PHE A 9 12.04 0.74 12.92
CA PHE A 9 11.89 1.30 11.58
C PHE A 9 12.71 0.54 10.52
N SER A 10 13.88 0.01 10.89
CA SER A 10 14.73 -0.78 10.01
C SER A 10 14.13 -2.16 9.66
N THR A 11 13.44 -2.77 10.63
CA THR A 11 12.86 -4.12 10.48
C THR A 11 11.60 -4.10 9.59
N PHE A 12 10.80 -3.01 9.66
CA PHE A 12 9.56 -2.91 8.89
C PHE A 12 9.77 -2.60 7.41
N LEU A 13 10.82 -1.90 7.03
CA LEU A 13 11.16 -1.70 5.63
C LEU A 13 11.47 -3.04 4.93
N ALA A 14 12.03 -4.01 5.65
CA ALA A 14 12.34 -5.32 5.12
C ALA A 14 11.12 -6.24 4.97
N LEU A 15 10.14 -6.15 5.88
CA LEU A 15 8.87 -6.88 5.76
C LEU A 15 8.04 -6.41 4.56
N TYR A 16 8.12 -5.11 4.22
CA TYR A 16 7.45 -4.57 3.04
C TYR A 16 8.08 -5.05 1.73
N LEU A 17 9.40 -5.27 1.71
CA LEU A 17 10.13 -5.77 0.53
C LEU A 17 9.98 -7.28 0.31
N SER A 18 9.78 -8.07 1.38
CA SER A 18 9.67 -9.52 1.27
C SER A 18 8.28 -10.03 0.86
N SER A 19 7.22 -9.31 1.21
CA SER A 19 5.84 -9.70 0.84
C SER A 19 5.50 -9.45 -0.62
N PHE A 20 6.22 -8.57 -1.33
CA PHE A 20 6.00 -8.32 -2.76
C PHE A 20 6.63 -9.38 -3.69
N SER A 21 7.64 -10.12 -3.23
CA SER A 21 8.30 -11.15 -4.05
C SER A 21 7.49 -12.44 -4.24
N LEU A 22 6.46 -12.67 -3.45
CA LEU A 22 5.65 -13.89 -3.50
C LEU A 22 4.43 -13.82 -4.43
N ALA A 23 4.08 -12.63 -4.93
CA ALA A 23 2.94 -12.45 -5.83
C ALA A 23 3.22 -12.83 -7.29
N GLN A 24 4.47 -13.11 -7.66
CA GLN A 24 4.84 -13.47 -9.03
C GLN A 24 5.42 -14.88 -9.09
N GLY A 25 4.55 -15.87 -9.19
CA GLY A 25 4.84 -17.24 -9.67
C GLY A 25 5.93 -18.00 -8.91
N GLY A 26 5.54 -19.04 -8.25
CA GLY A 26 6.29 -20.19 -7.71
C GLY A 26 7.83 -20.14 -7.71
N HIS A 27 8.43 -19.33 -6.88
CA HIS A 27 9.85 -19.39 -6.64
C HIS A 27 10.14 -20.38 -5.48
N PRO A 28 11.23 -21.17 -5.58
CA PRO A 28 11.67 -21.98 -4.46
C PRO A 28 11.96 -21.09 -3.25
N PRO A 29 11.83 -21.61 -2.02
CA PRO A 29 12.14 -20.83 -0.81
C PRO A 29 13.55 -20.26 -0.91
N PRO A 30 13.79 -19.05 -0.36
CA PRO A 30 15.11 -18.43 -0.42
C PRO A 30 16.14 -19.39 0.18
N VAL A 31 17.18 -19.69 -0.60
CA VAL A 31 18.31 -20.46 -0.12
C VAL A 31 19.01 -19.62 0.95
N ALA A 32 19.15 -20.19 2.14
CA ALA A 32 19.89 -19.55 3.22
C ALA A 32 21.28 -19.09 2.70
N PRO A 33 21.72 -17.87 3.02
CA PRO A 33 23.02 -17.40 2.60
C PRO A 33 24.10 -18.35 3.14
N PRO A 34 25.14 -18.63 2.36
CA PRO A 34 26.20 -19.55 2.79
C PRO A 34 26.83 -19.03 4.08
N ALA A 35 26.99 -19.93 5.06
CA ALA A 35 27.65 -19.61 6.32
C ALA A 35 29.04 -19.05 6.01
N GLY A 36 29.28 -17.77 6.38
CA GLY A 36 30.55 -17.09 6.12
C GLY A 36 30.50 -15.93 5.12
N ALA A 37 29.33 -15.46 4.68
CA ALA A 37 29.22 -14.23 3.89
C ALA A 37 29.83 -13.07 4.67
N LYS A 38 30.98 -12.57 4.20
CA LYS A 38 31.67 -11.42 4.84
C LYS A 38 30.76 -10.18 4.74
N SER A 39 30.50 -9.52 5.87
CA SER A 39 29.75 -8.27 5.88
C SER A 39 30.43 -7.25 4.95
N ARG A 40 29.65 -6.64 4.05
CA ARG A 40 30.18 -5.61 3.17
C ARG A 40 30.11 -4.27 3.90
N ILE A 41 31.21 -3.57 3.91
CA ILE A 41 31.33 -2.26 4.54
C ILE A 41 31.16 -1.19 3.45
N CYS A 42 30.21 -0.31 3.65
CA CYS A 42 29.98 0.84 2.79
C CYS A 42 30.64 2.07 3.42
N LYS A 43 31.72 2.58 2.82
CA LYS A 43 32.50 3.73 3.35
C LYS A 43 32.80 3.63 4.86
N GLY A 44 33.24 2.47 5.32
CA GLY A 44 33.53 2.22 6.73
C GLY A 44 32.32 1.99 7.62
N ARG A 45 31.10 1.95 7.09
CA ARG A 45 29.88 1.63 7.83
C ARG A 45 29.45 0.18 7.57
N GLN A 46 29.06 -0.51 8.62
CA GLN A 46 28.52 -1.85 8.51
C GLN A 46 27.13 -1.80 7.88
N VAL A 47 26.91 -2.59 6.83
CA VAL A 47 25.57 -2.75 6.24
C VAL A 47 24.70 -3.52 7.23
N PRO A 48 23.50 -3.01 7.60
CA PRO A 48 22.59 -3.75 8.47
C PRO A 48 22.29 -5.13 7.89
N GLN A 49 22.35 -6.15 8.73
CA GLN A 49 21.90 -7.50 8.38
C GLN A 49 20.48 -7.66 8.90
N LEU A 50 19.60 -8.15 8.05
CA LEU A 50 18.22 -8.45 8.40
C LEU A 50 18.07 -9.96 8.59
N GLU A 51 17.34 -10.34 9.64
CA GLU A 51 17.02 -11.73 9.95
C GLU A 51 15.50 -11.91 9.89
N ASP A 52 15.04 -12.99 9.28
CA ASP A 52 13.64 -13.39 9.34
C ASP A 52 13.34 -13.98 10.72
N VAL A 53 12.58 -13.25 11.49
CA VAL A 53 12.17 -13.63 12.85
C VAL A 53 10.70 -14.07 12.92
N THR A 54 10.02 -14.24 11.80
CA THR A 54 8.57 -14.51 11.71
C THR A 54 8.14 -15.65 12.63
N GLN A 55 8.79 -16.81 12.55
CA GLN A 55 8.45 -17.96 13.38
C GLN A 55 8.80 -17.72 14.85
N LYS A 56 9.97 -17.13 15.12
CA LYS A 56 10.43 -16.80 16.46
C LYS A 56 9.53 -15.78 17.15
N ALA A 57 8.97 -14.85 16.36
CA ALA A 57 8.01 -13.87 16.83
C ALA A 57 6.59 -14.43 17.02
N GLY A 58 6.33 -15.70 16.71
CA GLY A 58 5.01 -16.32 16.89
C GLY A 58 4.01 -16.01 15.80
N ILE A 59 4.43 -15.40 14.68
CA ILE A 59 3.55 -15.05 13.56
C ILE A 59 3.37 -16.27 12.65
N GLN A 60 2.12 -16.76 12.53
CA GLN A 60 1.76 -17.94 11.73
C GLN A 60 0.79 -17.62 10.59
N PHE A 61 0.64 -16.34 10.26
CA PHE A 61 -0.25 -15.89 9.21
C PHE A 61 0.16 -16.45 7.85
N ARG A 62 -0.84 -16.93 7.09
CA ARG A 62 -0.66 -17.36 5.70
C ARG A 62 -1.60 -16.57 4.79
N HIS A 63 -1.04 -15.86 3.85
CA HIS A 63 -1.80 -15.25 2.79
C HIS A 63 -2.33 -16.31 1.84
N VAL A 64 -3.63 -16.22 1.51
CA VAL A 64 -4.28 -17.14 0.56
C VAL A 64 -4.08 -16.59 -0.86
N GLY A 65 -3.73 -17.46 -1.80
CA GLY A 65 -3.56 -17.11 -3.20
C GLY A 65 -3.41 -18.37 -4.07
N ALA A 66 -3.68 -18.23 -5.35
CA ALA A 66 -3.51 -19.26 -6.36
C ALA A 66 -2.71 -18.70 -7.55
N PRO A 67 -1.40 -18.45 -7.38
CA PRO A 67 -0.56 -17.78 -8.37
C PRO A 67 -0.51 -18.53 -9.71
N GLU A 68 -0.73 -19.84 -9.71
CA GLU A 68 -0.81 -20.67 -10.90
C GLU A 68 -2.02 -20.36 -11.78
N LYS A 69 -3.08 -19.76 -11.21
CA LYS A 69 -4.29 -19.35 -11.94
C LYS A 69 -4.14 -18.02 -12.66
N LYS A 70 -3.15 -17.22 -12.28
CA LYS A 70 -2.78 -15.95 -12.92
C LYS A 70 -3.93 -14.93 -13.01
N TYR A 71 -4.77 -14.87 -11.97
CA TYR A 71 -5.79 -13.84 -11.85
C TYR A 71 -5.18 -12.59 -11.22
N ILE A 72 -5.18 -11.47 -11.96
CA ILE A 72 -4.59 -10.19 -11.50
C ILE A 72 -5.18 -9.73 -10.16
N VAL A 73 -6.47 -9.96 -9.94
CA VAL A 73 -7.14 -9.56 -8.69
C VAL A 73 -6.58 -10.26 -7.46
N GLU A 74 -6.07 -11.47 -7.59
CA GLU A 74 -5.45 -12.20 -6.48
C GLU A 74 -4.05 -11.67 -6.15
N SER A 75 -3.33 -11.13 -7.13
CA SER A 75 -2.01 -10.53 -6.91
C SER A 75 -2.07 -9.17 -6.22
N MET A 76 -3.26 -8.57 -6.12
CA MET A 76 -3.45 -7.24 -5.54
C MET A 76 -3.83 -7.25 -4.06
N SER A 77 -3.96 -8.43 -3.45
CA SER A 77 -4.28 -8.59 -2.04
C SER A 77 -3.02 -8.73 -1.17
N GLY A 78 -3.15 -8.68 0.15
CA GLY A 78 -2.05 -8.95 1.07
C GLY A 78 -1.40 -7.71 1.67
N GLY A 79 -2.18 -6.76 2.15
CA GLY A 79 -1.68 -5.61 2.90
C GLY A 79 -1.34 -5.93 4.36
N VAL A 80 -0.48 -5.10 4.95
CA VAL A 80 -0.15 -5.09 6.37
C VAL A 80 -0.43 -3.72 6.96
N ILE A 81 -0.98 -3.69 8.16
CA ILE A 81 -1.36 -2.47 8.88
C ILE A 81 -0.74 -2.54 10.27
N LEU A 82 -0.11 -1.44 10.67
CA LEU A 82 0.40 -1.26 12.03
C LEU A 82 -0.58 -0.38 12.80
N ILE A 83 -0.99 -0.85 13.97
CA ILE A 83 -1.99 -0.21 14.81
C ILE A 83 -1.66 -0.48 16.29
N ASP A 84 -1.69 0.51 17.13
CA ASP A 84 -1.70 0.35 18.59
C ASP A 84 -3.17 0.30 19.03
N TYR A 85 -3.82 -0.88 18.83
CA TYR A 85 -5.27 -0.98 18.95
C TYR A 85 -5.76 -0.94 20.40
N ASP A 86 -4.92 -1.31 21.35
CA ASP A 86 -5.25 -1.31 22.79
C ASP A 86 -4.58 -0.17 23.58
N ARG A 87 -3.88 0.73 22.88
CA ARG A 87 -3.23 1.93 23.41
C ARG A 87 -2.18 1.63 24.49
N ASP A 88 -1.49 0.53 24.35
CA ASP A 88 -0.44 0.14 25.27
C ASP A 88 0.93 0.78 24.93
N GLY A 89 1.01 1.50 23.82
CA GLY A 89 2.19 2.20 23.32
C GLY A 89 3.08 1.35 22.42
N TRP A 90 2.67 0.13 22.10
CA TRP A 90 3.36 -0.77 21.15
C TRP A 90 2.51 -1.01 19.94
N LEU A 91 3.17 -1.13 18.78
CA LEU A 91 2.46 -1.37 17.54
C LEU A 91 2.12 -2.85 17.38
N ASP A 92 0.85 -3.12 17.18
CA ASP A 92 0.28 -4.39 16.79
C ASP A 92 0.27 -4.53 15.26
N ILE A 93 -0.03 -5.72 14.76
CA ILE A 93 -0.02 -6.01 13.33
C ILE A 93 -1.38 -6.55 12.89
N TYR A 94 -1.99 -5.94 11.88
CA TYR A 94 -3.12 -6.53 11.18
C TYR A 94 -2.72 -6.89 9.75
N PHE A 95 -2.84 -8.17 9.40
CA PHE A 95 -2.67 -8.68 8.05
C PHE A 95 -4.01 -8.77 7.35
N THR A 96 -4.13 -8.17 6.18
CA THR A 96 -5.29 -8.39 5.32
C THR A 96 -5.14 -9.69 4.55
N ASN A 97 -6.28 -10.31 4.18
CA ASN A 97 -6.30 -11.53 3.38
C ASN A 97 -7.45 -11.49 2.37
N ALA A 98 -7.31 -12.24 1.30
CA ALA A 98 -8.37 -12.40 0.31
C ALA A 98 -8.52 -13.88 -0.04
N PRO A 99 -9.75 -14.37 -0.25
CA PRO A 99 -9.94 -15.70 -0.82
C PRO A 99 -9.41 -15.72 -2.26
N THR A 100 -9.08 -16.92 -2.76
CA THR A 100 -8.89 -17.04 -4.21
C THR A 100 -10.20 -16.74 -4.95
N LEU A 101 -10.11 -16.42 -6.23
CA LEU A 101 -11.31 -16.17 -7.03
C LEU A 101 -12.26 -17.38 -7.03
N GLU A 102 -11.70 -18.59 -7.09
CA GLU A 102 -12.47 -19.84 -7.03
C GLU A 102 -13.18 -20.01 -5.67
N MET A 103 -12.50 -19.69 -4.58
CA MET A 103 -13.09 -19.67 -3.24
C MET A 103 -14.22 -18.63 -3.14
N ALA A 104 -13.98 -17.41 -3.66
CA ALA A 104 -14.96 -16.33 -3.64
C ALA A 104 -16.24 -16.70 -4.41
N VAL A 105 -16.11 -17.35 -5.58
CA VAL A 105 -17.26 -17.85 -6.35
C VAL A 105 -18.06 -18.91 -5.58
N LYS A 106 -17.38 -19.68 -4.73
CA LYS A 106 -18.02 -20.67 -3.84
C LYS A 106 -18.48 -20.09 -2.50
N HIS A 107 -18.46 -18.74 -2.35
CA HIS A 107 -18.78 -18.04 -1.11
C HIS A 107 -17.88 -18.42 0.09
N GLN A 108 -16.68 -18.91 -0.19
CA GLN A 108 -15.67 -19.17 0.83
C GLN A 108 -14.86 -17.88 1.07
N THR A 109 -14.38 -17.71 2.30
CA THR A 109 -13.66 -16.50 2.72
C THR A 109 -12.25 -16.86 3.21
N ALA A 110 -11.36 -15.86 3.18
CA ALA A 110 -10.07 -15.92 3.85
C ALA A 110 -10.04 -14.82 4.92
N LYS A 111 -9.66 -15.19 6.14
CA LYS A 111 -9.61 -14.23 7.25
C LYS A 111 -8.28 -13.49 7.24
N GLY A 112 -8.32 -12.18 7.48
CA GLY A 112 -7.16 -11.43 7.95
C GLY A 112 -6.79 -11.86 9.36
N ALA A 113 -5.68 -11.36 9.89
CA ALA A 113 -5.24 -11.70 11.25
C ALA A 113 -4.76 -10.46 12.01
N LEU A 114 -5.22 -10.32 13.24
CA LEU A 114 -4.77 -9.29 14.19
C LEU A 114 -3.84 -9.94 15.22
N TYR A 115 -2.63 -9.44 15.31
CA TYR A 115 -1.59 -9.89 16.24
C TYR A 115 -1.29 -8.79 17.25
N HIS A 116 -1.48 -9.12 18.53
CA HIS A 116 -1.10 -8.28 19.64
C HIS A 116 0.41 -8.38 19.94
N ASN A 117 1.06 -7.27 20.17
CA ASN A 117 2.49 -7.18 20.50
C ASN A 117 2.72 -7.44 21.98
N ASN A 118 3.37 -8.55 22.33
CA ASN A 118 3.63 -8.93 23.71
C ASN A 118 4.77 -8.11 24.39
N ARG A 119 5.37 -7.14 23.70
CA ARG A 119 6.46 -6.25 24.18
C ARG A 119 7.81 -6.93 24.43
N ASP A 120 7.91 -8.21 24.10
CA ASP A 120 9.14 -9.03 24.24
C ASP A 120 9.72 -9.48 22.89
N GLY A 121 9.17 -8.93 21.79
CA GLY A 121 9.53 -9.32 20.43
C GLY A 121 8.69 -10.47 19.87
N THR A 122 7.68 -10.91 20.63
CA THR A 122 6.71 -11.90 20.16
C THR A 122 5.32 -11.31 19.99
N PHE A 123 4.44 -12.02 19.27
CA PHE A 123 3.08 -11.59 18.97
C PHE A 123 2.09 -12.73 19.26
N THR A 124 0.89 -12.36 19.71
CA THR A 124 -0.21 -13.29 19.97
C THR A 124 -1.35 -13.04 18.99
N ASP A 125 -1.83 -14.08 18.32
CA ASP A 125 -3.01 -13.99 17.45
C ASP A 125 -4.28 -13.76 18.28
N VAL A 126 -4.91 -12.60 18.10
CA VAL A 126 -6.15 -12.19 18.79
C VAL A 126 -7.33 -12.06 17.82
N THR A 127 -7.18 -12.51 16.58
CA THR A 127 -8.16 -12.40 15.50
C THR A 127 -9.55 -12.85 15.90
N ALA A 128 -9.66 -13.97 16.59
CA ALA A 128 -10.96 -14.57 16.96
C ALA A 128 -11.81 -13.64 17.85
N LYS A 129 -11.16 -12.77 18.63
CA LYS A 129 -11.81 -11.82 19.55
C LYS A 129 -12.08 -10.45 18.90
N SER A 130 -11.39 -10.15 17.81
CA SER A 130 -11.36 -8.79 17.24
C SER A 130 -12.71 -8.31 16.70
N GLY A 131 -13.60 -9.21 16.29
CA GLY A 131 -14.87 -8.86 15.64
C GLY A 131 -14.72 -8.42 14.17
N ILE A 132 -13.53 -8.51 13.60
CA ILE A 132 -13.26 -8.14 12.19
C ILE A 132 -13.71 -9.26 11.26
N ALA A 133 -14.68 -8.97 10.39
CA ALA A 133 -15.20 -9.92 9.43
C ALA A 133 -14.27 -10.08 8.22
N PRO A 134 -14.20 -11.28 7.61
CA PRO A 134 -13.42 -11.49 6.40
C PRO A 134 -14.08 -10.82 5.19
N CYS A 135 -13.25 -10.26 4.32
CA CYS A 135 -13.65 -9.79 2.99
C CYS A 135 -12.56 -10.15 1.98
N PHE A 136 -12.75 -9.81 0.71
CA PHE A 136 -11.66 -9.86 -0.27
C PHE A 136 -10.78 -8.62 -0.08
N ALA A 137 -9.90 -8.65 0.94
CA ALA A 137 -9.19 -7.48 1.39
C ALA A 137 -7.94 -7.20 0.55
N MET A 138 -7.74 -5.92 0.20
CA MET A 138 -6.60 -5.43 -0.58
C MET A 138 -5.57 -4.74 0.32
N GLY A 139 -6.02 -3.98 1.29
CA GLY A 139 -5.20 -3.22 2.22
C GLY A 139 -6.06 -2.48 3.22
N GLY A 140 -5.49 -1.50 3.91
CA GLY A 140 -6.27 -0.69 4.84
C GLY A 140 -5.45 0.44 5.45
N ALA A 141 -6.10 1.15 6.37
CA ALA A 141 -5.52 2.30 7.06
C ALA A 141 -6.08 2.43 8.48
N VAL A 142 -5.36 3.18 9.30
CA VAL A 142 -5.69 3.46 10.70
C VAL A 142 -6.01 4.93 10.89
N GLY A 143 -6.99 5.23 11.72
CA GLY A 143 -7.28 6.61 12.14
C GLY A 143 -8.41 6.64 13.15
N ASP A 144 -8.36 7.61 14.05
CA ASP A 144 -9.42 7.87 15.01
C ASP A 144 -10.53 8.69 14.31
N ILE A 145 -11.60 8.03 13.88
CA ILE A 145 -12.67 8.64 13.06
C ILE A 145 -13.67 9.46 13.86
N ASN A 146 -13.67 9.32 15.18
CA ASN A 146 -14.65 9.95 16.07
C ASN A 146 -14.01 10.78 17.18
N ASN A 147 -12.67 10.89 17.20
CA ASN A 147 -11.87 11.58 18.21
C ASN A 147 -12.11 11.08 19.65
N ASP A 148 -12.33 9.77 19.82
CA ASP A 148 -12.42 9.16 21.15
C ASP A 148 -11.05 8.70 21.69
N GLY A 149 -10.02 8.87 20.88
CA GLY A 149 -8.63 8.53 21.20
C GLY A 149 -8.28 7.08 20.87
N TRP A 150 -9.21 6.25 20.43
CA TRP A 150 -8.96 4.88 20.01
C TRP A 150 -8.75 4.79 18.51
N PRO A 151 -7.67 4.16 18.04
CA PRO A 151 -7.44 4.03 16.61
C PRO A 151 -8.44 3.05 15.99
N ASP A 152 -9.20 3.53 15.02
CA ASP A 152 -10.14 2.76 14.22
C ASP A 152 -9.46 2.15 12.99
N LEU A 153 -10.08 1.13 12.39
CA LEU A 153 -9.51 0.39 11.27
C LEU A 153 -10.39 0.51 10.03
N PHE A 154 -9.80 0.92 8.92
CA PHE A 154 -10.43 0.90 7.61
C PHE A 154 -9.80 -0.19 6.74
N ILE A 155 -10.62 -1.07 6.16
CA ILE A 155 -10.18 -2.16 5.29
C ILE A 155 -10.76 -1.98 3.90
N THR A 156 -9.89 -1.92 2.89
CA THR A 156 -10.29 -1.86 1.49
C THR A 156 -10.57 -3.26 0.97
N CYS A 157 -11.77 -3.48 0.45
CA CYS A 157 -12.21 -4.78 -0.03
C CYS A 157 -12.79 -4.70 -1.44
N LEU A 158 -12.59 -5.73 -2.22
CA LEU A 158 -13.29 -5.92 -3.48
C LEU A 158 -14.79 -6.09 -3.19
N GLY A 159 -15.61 -5.26 -3.81
CA GLY A 159 -17.06 -5.27 -3.61
C GLY A 159 -17.58 -4.25 -2.59
N GLY A 160 -16.77 -3.82 -1.64
CA GLY A 160 -17.15 -2.79 -0.66
C GLY A 160 -16.20 -2.75 0.51
N ASN A 161 -15.78 -1.57 0.91
CA ASN A 161 -14.85 -1.39 2.01
C ASN A 161 -15.57 -1.47 3.35
N HIS A 162 -14.82 -1.76 4.40
CA HIS A 162 -15.31 -1.84 5.77
C HIS A 162 -14.64 -0.80 6.66
N LEU A 163 -15.42 -0.18 7.51
CA LEU A 163 -14.96 0.69 8.57
C LEU A 163 -15.30 0.08 9.93
N TYR A 164 -14.28 -0.18 10.69
CA TYR A 164 -14.37 -0.79 12.00
C TYR A 164 -14.05 0.26 13.06
N LYS A 165 -15.04 0.54 13.91
CA LYS A 165 -14.82 1.34 15.12
C LYS A 165 -14.17 0.47 16.20
N ASN A 166 -13.10 0.96 16.79
CA ASN A 166 -12.49 0.37 17.97
C ASN A 166 -13.38 0.64 19.21
N ASN A 167 -13.72 -0.40 19.95
CA ASN A 167 -14.57 -0.30 21.14
C ASN A 167 -13.78 0.01 22.42
N GLY A 168 -12.43 -0.02 22.37
CA GLY A 168 -11.54 0.22 23.50
C GLY A 168 -11.39 -0.98 24.45
N ASP A 169 -11.93 -2.13 24.09
CA ASP A 169 -11.88 -3.39 24.86
C ASP A 169 -11.16 -4.52 24.10
N GLY A 170 -10.42 -4.17 23.03
CA GLY A 170 -9.75 -5.11 22.15
C GLY A 170 -10.64 -5.66 21.03
N THR A 171 -11.88 -5.17 20.92
CA THR A 171 -12.81 -5.55 19.85
C THR A 171 -13.13 -4.39 18.93
N PHE A 172 -13.65 -4.73 17.73
CA PHE A 172 -14.05 -3.77 16.73
C PHE A 172 -15.51 -3.99 16.31
N THR A 173 -16.21 -2.91 16.03
CA THR A 173 -17.58 -2.94 15.50
C THR A 173 -17.60 -2.43 14.07
N ASP A 174 -18.14 -3.20 13.12
CA ASP A 174 -18.39 -2.72 11.76
C ASP A 174 -19.45 -1.62 11.79
N VAL A 175 -19.04 -0.42 11.42
CA VAL A 175 -19.90 0.76 11.38
C VAL A 175 -20.18 1.23 9.97
N THR A 176 -19.80 0.46 8.97
CA THR A 176 -19.90 0.77 7.54
C THR A 176 -21.31 1.22 7.15
N ALA A 177 -22.34 0.45 7.48
CA ALA A 177 -23.72 0.73 7.07
C ALA A 177 -24.35 1.95 7.76
N LYS A 178 -23.89 2.28 8.97
CA LYS A 178 -24.46 3.37 9.79
C LYS A 178 -23.97 4.75 9.38
N ARG A 179 -22.85 4.81 8.67
CA ARG A 179 -22.08 6.05 8.46
C ARG A 179 -22.05 6.54 7.01
N TRP A 180 -22.73 5.81 6.10
CA TRP A 180 -22.70 6.09 4.67
C TRP A 180 -24.09 6.40 4.13
N SER A 181 -24.26 7.56 3.54
CA SER A 181 -25.36 7.77 2.63
C SER A 181 -25.06 7.01 1.33
N ARG A 182 -25.84 5.96 1.10
CA ARG A 182 -25.85 5.11 -0.11
C ARG A 182 -24.68 5.28 -1.09
N GLY A 183 -23.76 4.35 -1.03
CA GLY A 183 -23.06 3.89 -2.23
C GLY A 183 -21.66 4.35 -2.47
N ARG A 184 -20.98 5.12 -1.59
CA ARG A 184 -19.60 5.57 -1.82
C ARG A 184 -18.81 5.82 -0.54
N THR A 185 -17.55 5.75 -0.59
CA THR A 185 -16.52 5.44 0.36
C THR A 185 -15.90 6.64 1.11
N LEU A 186 -15.22 6.50 2.18
CA LEU A 186 -14.90 7.30 3.36
C LEU A 186 -13.59 8.03 3.49
N VAL A 187 -13.55 9.08 4.38
CA VAL A 187 -12.32 9.64 4.96
C VAL A 187 -12.47 10.50 6.21
N ASN A 188 -11.43 10.59 7.04
CA ASN A 188 -11.31 11.36 8.26
C ASN A 188 -10.64 12.75 8.07
N ARG A 189 -10.78 13.64 9.06
CA ARG A 189 -9.95 14.85 9.21
C ARG A 189 -8.48 14.44 9.25
N GLY A 190 -7.96 14.25 8.07
CA GLY A 190 -6.53 14.16 7.90
C GLY A 190 -5.92 12.90 7.35
N CYS A 191 -6.57 11.83 6.88
CA CYS A 191 -5.74 10.77 6.29
C CYS A 191 -6.42 9.55 5.71
N PHE A 192 -7.48 9.65 4.93
CA PHE A 192 -7.85 8.48 4.15
C PHE A 192 -8.19 8.85 2.71
N TRP A 193 -7.46 8.23 1.82
CA TRP A 193 -7.65 8.31 0.40
C TRP A 193 -8.07 6.94 -0.12
N ARG A 194 -9.00 6.87 -1.04
CA ARG A 194 -9.37 5.61 -1.65
C ARG A 194 -8.77 5.47 -3.01
N LEU A 195 -8.06 4.37 -3.17
CA LEU A 195 -7.76 3.79 -4.45
C LEU A 195 -8.95 2.96 -4.91
N ARG A 196 -9.49 3.29 -6.05
CA ARG A 196 -10.55 2.53 -6.68
C ARG A 196 -9.95 1.82 -7.89
N TRP A 197 -9.61 0.58 -7.72
CA TRP A 197 -9.47 -0.28 -8.89
C TRP A 197 -10.76 -0.18 -9.71
N GLY A 198 -10.58 0.02 -11.01
CA GLY A 198 -11.64 0.28 -11.95
C GLY A 198 -12.85 -0.60 -11.72
N ARG A 199 -13.97 -0.29 -12.30
CA ARG A 199 -15.16 -1.15 -12.29
C ARG A 199 -14.82 -2.53 -12.85
N PHE A 200 -14.02 -3.29 -12.10
CA PHE A 200 -14.10 -4.73 -12.20
C PHE A 200 -15.49 -5.07 -11.72
N CYS A 201 -16.34 -5.45 -12.62
CA CYS A 201 -17.73 -5.84 -12.43
C CYS A 201 -18.25 -5.55 -11.02
N ARG A 202 -19.14 -4.60 -10.91
CA ARG A 202 -19.83 -4.29 -9.66
C ARG A 202 -20.30 -5.59 -9.04
N LEU A 203 -19.60 -6.10 -8.07
CA LEU A 203 -20.02 -7.24 -7.27
C LEU A 203 -21.02 -6.69 -6.24
N ASP A 204 -22.23 -6.47 -6.67
CA ASP A 204 -23.36 -6.37 -5.75
C ASP A 204 -23.45 -7.73 -5.07
N GLY A 205 -23.59 -7.81 -3.74
CA GLY A 205 -23.50 -9.02 -2.93
C GLY A 205 -24.38 -10.22 -3.35
N HIS A 206 -25.09 -10.12 -4.46
CA HIS A 206 -25.88 -11.18 -5.09
C HIS A 206 -25.28 -11.73 -6.40
N GLN A 207 -24.13 -11.22 -6.90
CA GLN A 207 -23.64 -11.55 -8.22
C GLN A 207 -22.17 -11.98 -8.29
N LEU A 208 -21.67 -12.76 -7.34
CA LEU A 208 -20.49 -13.60 -7.60
C LEU A 208 -20.71 -14.59 -8.76
N ARG A 209 -21.97 -14.83 -9.13
CA ARG A 209 -22.34 -15.66 -10.30
C ARG A 209 -22.01 -14.99 -11.65
N GLY A 210 -21.57 -13.74 -11.66
CA GLY A 210 -21.33 -12.96 -12.86
C GLY A 210 -19.92 -12.43 -13.01
N LEU A 211 -18.89 -13.03 -12.42
CA LEU A 211 -17.51 -12.85 -12.86
C LEU A 211 -17.37 -13.44 -14.26
N SER A 212 -17.98 -12.71 -15.20
CA SER A 212 -17.87 -13.01 -16.62
C SER A 212 -16.42 -12.77 -17.05
N PRO A 213 -15.87 -13.61 -17.94
CA PRO A 213 -14.61 -13.33 -18.65
C PRO A 213 -14.58 -11.96 -19.33
N ARG A 214 -15.73 -11.29 -19.48
CA ARG A 214 -15.87 -9.93 -20.05
C ARG A 214 -15.30 -8.82 -19.16
N CYS A 215 -14.96 -9.08 -17.91
CA CYS A 215 -14.51 -8.06 -16.97
C CYS A 215 -12.99 -8.04 -16.76
N SER A 216 -12.31 -9.09 -17.15
CA SER A 216 -10.84 -9.13 -17.22
C SER A 216 -10.46 -9.80 -18.53
N PRO A 217 -9.56 -9.23 -19.32
CA PRO A 217 -9.06 -9.91 -20.52
C PRO A 217 -8.47 -11.26 -20.11
N GLU A 218 -8.71 -12.28 -20.93
CA GLU A 218 -8.09 -13.58 -20.71
C GLU A 218 -6.56 -13.43 -20.76
N PHE A 219 -5.88 -14.19 -19.92
CA PHE A 219 -4.42 -14.28 -19.87
C PHE A 219 -3.82 -14.40 -21.28
N GLY A 220 -2.91 -13.51 -21.62
CA GLY A 220 -2.23 -13.50 -22.93
C GLY A 220 -3.08 -13.10 -24.14
N LYS A 221 -4.37 -12.82 -24.00
CA LYS A 221 -5.27 -12.55 -25.16
C LYS A 221 -5.34 -11.09 -25.60
N SER A 222 -4.82 -10.16 -24.82
CA SER A 222 -4.76 -8.73 -25.15
C SER A 222 -3.32 -8.28 -25.35
N PRO A 223 -3.04 -7.24 -26.15
CA PRO A 223 -1.71 -6.64 -26.24
C PRO A 223 -1.15 -6.24 -24.87
N ASN A 224 -2.01 -5.79 -23.95
CA ASN A 224 -1.65 -5.41 -22.57
C ASN A 224 -1.41 -6.62 -21.64
N CYS A 225 -1.53 -7.85 -22.15
CA CYS A 225 -1.27 -9.09 -21.45
C CYS A 225 0.01 -9.77 -21.94
N LYS A 226 0.91 -8.99 -22.53
CA LYS A 226 2.23 -9.43 -23.01
C LYS A 226 3.31 -8.62 -22.34
N TYR A 227 4.36 -9.28 -21.89
CA TYR A 227 5.56 -8.66 -21.36
C TYR A 227 6.79 -9.33 -21.94
N LYS A 228 7.62 -8.58 -22.66
CA LYS A 228 8.79 -9.13 -23.38
C LYS A 228 8.46 -10.36 -24.25
N GLY A 229 7.28 -10.35 -24.87
CA GLY A 229 6.80 -11.45 -25.72
C GLY A 229 6.18 -12.64 -24.98
N LEU A 230 6.23 -12.65 -23.67
CA LEU A 230 5.61 -13.68 -22.83
C LEU A 230 4.18 -13.31 -22.46
N ASP A 231 3.32 -14.32 -22.33
CA ASP A 231 1.98 -14.15 -21.78
C ASP A 231 2.07 -13.86 -20.29
N VAL A 232 1.46 -12.75 -19.87
CA VAL A 232 1.41 -12.33 -18.47
C VAL A 232 -0.03 -11.99 -18.08
N GLN A 233 -0.25 -11.74 -16.82
CA GLN A 233 -1.48 -11.13 -16.34
C GLN A 233 -1.65 -9.77 -17.02
N CYS A 234 -2.89 -9.47 -17.41
CA CYS A 234 -3.18 -8.21 -18.08
C CYS A 234 -2.94 -7.06 -17.12
N GLY A 235 -2.03 -6.17 -17.46
CA GLY A 235 -1.76 -4.96 -16.69
C GLY A 235 -2.94 -3.99 -16.66
N PRO A 236 -2.86 -2.88 -15.94
CA PRO A 236 -3.98 -1.94 -15.84
C PRO A 236 -4.28 -1.26 -17.18
N ARG A 237 -3.29 -1.07 -18.06
CA ARG A 237 -3.48 -0.46 -19.38
C ARG A 237 -4.50 -1.24 -20.20
N GLY A 238 -5.47 -0.51 -20.79
CA GLY A 238 -6.59 -1.11 -21.52
C GLY A 238 -7.79 -1.49 -20.65
N LEU A 239 -7.66 -1.38 -19.34
CA LEU A 239 -8.79 -1.45 -18.39
C LEU A 239 -9.32 -0.04 -18.12
N ARG A 240 -10.52 0.05 -17.60
CA ARG A 240 -11.10 1.34 -17.16
C ARG A 240 -10.77 1.58 -15.70
N GLY A 241 -9.98 2.58 -15.41
CA GLY A 241 -9.77 3.05 -14.06
C GLY A 241 -11.01 3.72 -13.45
N SER A 242 -11.00 4.04 -12.19
CA SER A 242 -12.15 4.62 -11.52
C SER A 242 -11.73 5.70 -10.53
N GLY A 243 -11.22 6.77 -10.93
CA GLY A 243 -10.97 8.00 -10.18
C GLY A 243 -10.85 7.90 -8.64
N ASP A 244 -10.18 8.84 -8.07
CA ASP A 244 -9.94 8.92 -6.63
C ASP A 244 -11.13 9.50 -5.87
N SER A 245 -11.21 9.22 -4.57
CA SER A 245 -12.25 9.75 -3.71
C SER A 245 -11.69 10.32 -2.42
N LEU A 246 -12.06 11.57 -2.13
CA LEU A 246 -11.76 12.26 -0.88
C LEU A 246 -13.06 12.54 -0.11
N PHE A 247 -13.02 12.26 1.18
CA PHE A 247 -14.19 12.43 2.03
C PHE A 247 -13.89 13.33 3.23
N HIS A 248 -14.79 14.22 3.50
CA HIS A 248 -14.77 15.06 4.67
C HIS A 248 -15.50 14.39 5.84
N ASN A 249 -14.86 14.33 7.00
CA ASN A 249 -15.50 13.88 8.23
C ASN A 249 -16.35 15.04 8.80
N ASN A 250 -17.66 14.86 8.80
CA ASN A 250 -18.61 15.89 9.30
C ASN A 250 -18.65 15.98 10.82
N GLY A 251 -17.94 15.11 11.53
CA GLY A 251 -18.16 14.85 12.96
C GLY A 251 -19.35 13.89 13.17
N GLY A 252 -19.55 13.42 14.40
CA GLY A 252 -20.64 12.48 14.69
C GLY A 252 -20.58 11.15 13.90
N GLY A 253 -19.46 10.92 13.22
CA GLY A 253 -19.19 9.70 12.47
C GLY A 253 -19.85 9.62 11.10
N THR A 254 -20.25 10.71 10.49
CA THR A 254 -20.73 10.77 9.11
C THR A 254 -19.71 11.43 8.20
N PHE A 255 -19.79 11.13 6.89
CA PHE A 255 -18.81 11.56 5.92
C PHE A 255 -19.46 12.05 4.63
N THR A 256 -18.87 13.06 4.01
CA THR A 256 -19.32 13.63 2.74
C THR A 256 -18.22 13.45 1.68
N ASP A 257 -18.57 12.91 0.50
CA ASP A 257 -17.67 12.88 -0.66
C ASP A 257 -17.44 14.31 -1.16
N VAL A 258 -16.20 14.77 -1.04
CA VAL A 258 -15.78 16.11 -1.46
C VAL A 258 -14.80 16.08 -2.64
N SER A 259 -14.57 14.94 -3.26
CA SER A 259 -13.53 14.73 -4.29
C SER A 259 -13.57 15.78 -5.41
N LYS A 260 -14.74 16.03 -5.98
CA LYS A 260 -14.93 17.05 -7.02
C LYS A 260 -14.76 18.46 -6.47
N LEU A 261 -15.35 18.70 -5.30
CA LEU A 261 -15.28 20.01 -4.66
C LEU A 261 -13.86 20.36 -4.24
N ALA A 262 -13.12 19.36 -3.77
CA ALA A 262 -11.74 19.50 -3.35
C ALA A 262 -10.74 19.59 -4.52
N GLY A 263 -11.12 19.20 -5.74
CA GLY A 263 -10.22 19.23 -6.90
C GLY A 263 -9.39 17.98 -7.11
N VAL A 264 -9.77 16.85 -6.49
CA VAL A 264 -8.97 15.61 -6.50
C VAL A 264 -9.71 14.41 -7.11
N ALA A 265 -10.70 14.65 -7.95
CA ALA A 265 -11.61 13.58 -8.42
C ALA A 265 -11.00 12.64 -9.46
N ASP A 266 -9.75 12.80 -9.86
CA ASP A 266 -9.06 12.01 -10.90
C ASP A 266 -9.98 11.75 -12.10
N ALA A 267 -10.24 12.78 -12.89
CA ALA A 267 -11.17 12.70 -14.03
C ALA A 267 -10.74 11.68 -15.11
N PRO A 268 -9.43 11.51 -15.42
CA PRO A 268 -8.95 10.45 -16.32
C PRO A 268 -9.23 9.04 -15.78
N GLY A 269 -9.26 8.85 -14.46
CA GLY A 269 -9.45 7.56 -13.81
C GLY A 269 -8.21 6.69 -13.93
N TYR A 270 -7.08 7.14 -13.37
CA TYR A 270 -5.83 6.40 -13.34
C TYR A 270 -5.88 5.21 -12.35
N PHE A 271 -4.79 4.46 -12.26
CA PHE A 271 -4.74 3.21 -11.52
C PHE A 271 -3.95 3.39 -10.22
N GLY A 272 -4.50 4.18 -9.30
CA GLY A 272 -3.87 4.43 -8.01
C GLY A 272 -3.65 3.16 -7.19
N MET A 273 -2.43 2.95 -6.72
CA MET A 273 -1.98 1.80 -5.93
C MET A 273 -1.58 2.17 -4.52
N GLY A 274 -0.98 3.34 -4.36
CA GLY A 274 -0.52 3.86 -3.08
C GLY A 274 -0.95 5.30 -2.89
N VAL A 275 -1.17 5.70 -1.65
CA VAL A 275 -1.44 7.08 -1.30
C VAL A 275 -0.79 7.44 0.03
N ILE A 276 -0.28 8.64 0.10
CA ILE A 276 0.31 9.14 1.33
C ILE A 276 0.00 10.62 1.52
N TRP A 277 -0.09 11.02 2.79
CA TRP A 277 -0.25 12.39 3.20
C TRP A 277 1.02 12.90 3.85
N SER A 278 1.47 14.08 3.44
CA SER A 278 2.62 14.73 4.05
C SER A 278 2.56 16.24 3.82
N ASP A 279 3.01 17.00 4.79
CA ASP A 279 3.27 18.42 4.61
C ASP A 279 4.63 18.60 3.95
N PHE A 280 4.65 18.58 2.60
CA PHE A 280 5.89 18.63 1.83
C PHE A 280 6.58 19.98 1.84
N ASN A 281 5.88 21.02 2.22
CA ASN A 281 6.38 22.41 2.19
C ASN A 281 6.41 23.10 3.56
N ASN A 282 6.14 22.34 4.64
CA ASN A 282 6.14 22.82 6.03
C ASN A 282 5.16 23.97 6.29
N THR A 283 3.97 23.93 5.68
CA THR A 283 2.90 24.92 5.88
C THR A 283 1.92 24.56 7.00
N GLY A 284 2.06 23.40 7.61
CA GLY A 284 1.11 22.83 8.57
C GLY A 284 -0.12 22.21 7.92
N ARG A 285 -0.17 22.14 6.59
CA ARG A 285 -1.27 21.53 5.82
C ARG A 285 -0.76 20.31 5.06
N PRO A 286 -1.27 19.10 5.35
CA PRO A 286 -0.84 17.91 4.62
C PRO A 286 -1.33 17.94 3.16
N ASP A 287 -0.42 17.64 2.27
CA ASP A 287 -0.63 17.42 0.84
C ASP A 287 -0.88 15.95 0.55
N ILE A 288 -1.26 15.61 -0.67
CA ILE A 288 -1.56 14.24 -1.06
C ILE A 288 -0.67 13.82 -2.22
N TYR A 289 0.00 12.69 -2.09
CA TYR A 289 0.67 12.02 -3.21
C TYR A 289 0.03 10.68 -3.49
N VAL A 290 -0.26 10.41 -4.78
CA VAL A 290 -0.85 9.15 -5.26
C VAL A 290 0.10 8.50 -6.24
N ALA A 291 0.52 7.27 -5.92
CA ALA A 291 1.29 6.43 -6.83
C ALA A 291 0.32 5.68 -7.76
N ASN A 292 0.46 5.89 -9.06
CA ASN A 292 -0.38 5.29 -10.08
C ASN A 292 0.39 4.25 -10.89
N ASP A 293 -0.21 3.08 -11.09
CA ASP A 293 0.38 2.04 -11.93
C ASP A 293 0.25 2.41 -13.41
N SER A 294 1.39 2.49 -14.10
CA SER A 294 1.47 2.70 -15.55
C SER A 294 0.80 3.99 -16.07
N THR A 295 0.60 4.96 -15.21
CA THR A 295 0.07 6.30 -15.52
C THR A 295 0.76 7.34 -14.65
N PRO A 296 0.70 8.66 -14.97
CA PRO A 296 1.34 9.67 -14.15
C PRO A 296 0.88 9.62 -12.69
N ASN A 297 1.81 9.79 -11.76
CA ASN A 297 1.49 9.95 -10.35
C ASN A 297 0.85 11.32 -10.09
N TYR A 298 0.06 11.43 -9.01
CA TYR A 298 -0.50 12.71 -8.59
C TYR A 298 0.22 13.28 -7.38
N LEU A 299 0.47 14.59 -7.41
CA LEU A 299 0.81 15.40 -6.24
C LEU A 299 -0.20 16.55 -6.14
N TYR A 300 -1.04 16.49 -5.15
CA TYR A 300 -2.04 17.50 -4.86
C TYR A 300 -1.58 18.40 -3.71
N ARG A 301 -1.31 19.65 -4.00
CA ARG A 301 -0.97 20.68 -3.03
C ARG A 301 -2.25 21.09 -2.27
N ASN A 302 -2.16 21.15 -0.95
CA ASN A 302 -3.25 21.61 -0.09
C ASN A 302 -3.26 23.15 -0.01
N ASP A 303 -4.18 23.77 -0.72
CA ASP A 303 -4.34 25.24 -0.74
C ASP A 303 -5.06 25.79 0.49
N GLY A 304 -5.53 24.90 1.37
CA GLY A 304 -6.40 25.24 2.51
C GLY A 304 -7.89 25.25 2.14
N ASN A 305 -8.72 25.44 3.13
CA ASN A 305 -10.18 25.49 2.98
C ASN A 305 -10.79 24.27 2.24
N GLY A 306 -10.14 23.10 2.35
CA GLY A 306 -10.59 21.86 1.71
C GLY A 306 -10.38 21.83 0.20
N LYS A 307 -9.50 22.65 -0.33
CA LYS A 307 -9.12 22.71 -1.76
C LYS A 307 -7.72 22.20 -1.98
N PHE A 308 -7.55 21.54 -3.12
CA PHE A 308 -6.27 21.01 -3.57
C PHE A 308 -6.05 21.39 -5.03
N THR A 309 -4.82 21.67 -5.37
CA THR A 309 -4.36 21.92 -6.75
C THR A 309 -3.44 20.76 -7.17
N ASP A 310 -3.71 20.18 -8.33
CA ASP A 310 -2.81 19.22 -8.97
C ASP A 310 -1.57 19.96 -9.48
N ILE A 311 -0.43 19.62 -8.90
CA ILE A 311 0.89 20.16 -9.27
C ILE A 311 1.86 19.07 -9.72
N SER A 312 1.33 17.91 -10.10
CA SER A 312 2.10 16.70 -10.37
C SER A 312 3.23 16.89 -11.36
N PHE A 313 2.92 17.46 -12.53
CA PHE A 313 3.91 17.75 -13.57
C PHE A 313 4.80 18.95 -13.24
N GLU A 314 4.20 20.01 -12.70
CA GLU A 314 4.93 21.21 -12.29
C GLU A 314 6.01 20.90 -11.26
N SER A 315 5.69 19.98 -10.34
CA SER A 315 6.59 19.59 -9.25
C SER A 315 7.70 18.61 -9.66
N GLY A 316 7.62 18.01 -10.84
CA GLY A 316 8.52 16.93 -11.24
C GLY A 316 8.23 15.57 -10.62
N ALA A 317 7.12 15.40 -9.87
CA ALA A 317 6.79 14.16 -9.16
C ALA A 317 5.82 13.21 -9.93
N ALA A 318 5.37 13.62 -11.14
CA ALA A 318 4.41 12.86 -11.93
C ALA A 318 5.00 11.61 -12.60
N VAL A 319 6.24 11.72 -13.06
CA VAL A 319 6.91 10.74 -13.94
C VAL A 319 8.39 10.64 -13.57
N SER A 320 9.10 9.67 -14.14
CA SER A 320 10.56 9.56 -13.98
C SER A 320 11.28 10.77 -14.58
N LYS A 321 12.58 10.94 -14.30
CA LYS A 321 13.42 11.99 -14.89
C LYS A 321 13.46 11.96 -16.43
N ASP A 322 13.20 10.80 -17.04
CA ASP A 322 13.16 10.61 -18.48
C ASP A 322 11.77 10.88 -19.08
N GLY A 323 10.81 11.36 -18.27
CA GLY A 323 9.44 11.66 -18.65
C GLY A 323 8.56 10.40 -18.84
N LEU A 324 8.98 9.27 -18.30
CA LEU A 324 8.26 8.00 -18.45
C LEU A 324 7.30 7.74 -17.29
N GLU A 325 6.11 7.30 -17.61
CA GLU A 325 5.17 6.69 -16.65
C GLU A 325 5.74 5.38 -16.14
N GLN A 326 5.61 5.13 -14.85
CA GLN A 326 6.10 3.92 -14.19
C GLN A 326 4.96 3.16 -13.52
N GLY A 327 5.15 1.87 -13.28
CA GLY A 327 4.23 1.04 -12.50
C GLY A 327 4.38 1.32 -11.01
N SER A 328 4.01 2.53 -10.59
CA SER A 328 4.21 3.02 -9.23
C SER A 328 3.25 2.36 -8.26
N MET A 329 3.76 1.89 -7.11
CA MET A 329 3.01 1.09 -6.14
C MET A 329 3.17 1.59 -4.71
N GLY A 330 4.22 1.14 -4.02
CA GLY A 330 4.49 1.52 -2.65
C GLY A 330 5.14 2.89 -2.53
N ILE A 331 4.82 3.61 -1.45
CA ILE A 331 5.38 4.93 -1.17
C ILE A 331 5.93 4.94 0.24
N ALA A 332 7.14 5.48 0.40
CA ALA A 332 7.70 5.82 1.69
C ALA A 332 8.10 7.29 1.71
N ILE A 333 7.95 7.93 2.87
CA ILE A 333 8.35 9.33 3.06
C ILE A 333 9.40 9.40 4.16
N GLY A 334 10.39 10.26 3.97
CA GLY A 334 11.38 10.54 4.98
C GLY A 334 12.30 11.70 4.60
N ASP A 335 12.81 12.39 5.58
CA ASP A 335 13.87 13.37 5.40
C ASP A 335 15.24 12.69 5.49
N TYR A 336 15.60 11.96 4.43
CA TYR A 336 16.86 11.21 4.39
C TYR A 336 18.10 12.13 4.32
N ALA A 337 17.92 13.37 3.87
CA ALA A 337 18.99 14.36 3.71
C ALA A 337 19.14 15.27 4.93
N HIS A 338 18.30 15.12 5.96
CA HIS A 338 18.23 15.99 7.14
C HIS A 338 18.07 17.48 6.77
N SER A 339 17.28 17.72 5.71
CA SER A 339 17.02 19.07 5.17
C SER A 339 15.81 19.75 5.81
N GLY A 340 15.07 19.05 6.66
CA GLY A 340 13.77 19.48 7.21
C GLY A 340 12.63 19.33 6.22
N ARG A 341 12.88 18.74 5.04
CA ARG A 341 11.86 18.52 3.99
C ARG A 341 11.70 17.04 3.69
N PRO A 342 10.47 16.50 3.75
CA PRO A 342 10.22 15.10 3.44
C PRO A 342 10.41 14.85 1.93
N SER A 343 11.17 13.82 1.61
CA SER A 343 11.36 13.27 0.26
C SER A 343 10.52 12.01 0.11
N MET A 344 10.27 11.56 -1.13
CA MET A 344 9.47 10.39 -1.43
C MET A 344 10.31 9.29 -2.07
N TYR A 345 10.11 8.05 -1.64
CA TYR A 345 10.62 6.87 -2.31
C TYR A 345 9.46 6.04 -2.81
N VAL A 346 9.40 5.83 -4.12
CA VAL A 346 8.30 5.13 -4.80
C VAL A 346 8.86 3.85 -5.40
N THR A 347 8.24 2.71 -5.05
CA THR A 347 8.58 1.41 -5.65
C THR A 347 7.81 1.23 -6.94
N ASN A 348 8.49 0.72 -7.98
CA ASN A 348 7.92 0.54 -9.30
C ASN A 348 7.94 -0.94 -9.72
N PHE A 349 7.26 -1.28 -10.81
CA PHE A 349 7.16 -2.64 -11.32
C PHE A 349 8.51 -3.19 -11.80
N ALA A 350 8.54 -4.49 -12.06
CA ALA A 350 9.74 -5.20 -12.56
C ALA A 350 10.33 -4.51 -13.80
N ASP A 351 11.66 -4.49 -13.89
CA ASP A 351 12.48 -3.81 -14.90
C ASP A 351 12.45 -2.27 -14.85
N GLU A 352 11.70 -1.68 -13.94
CA GLU A 352 11.73 -0.27 -13.65
C GLU A 352 12.54 -0.02 -12.36
N TYR A 353 13.29 1.07 -12.31
CA TYR A 353 13.95 1.42 -11.06
C TYR A 353 12.96 2.06 -10.09
N SER A 354 13.13 1.80 -8.81
CA SER A 354 12.41 2.54 -7.77
C SER A 354 12.89 3.99 -7.73
N THR A 355 11.94 4.93 -7.61
CA THR A 355 12.23 6.35 -7.76
C THR A 355 12.36 7.05 -6.41
N LEU A 356 13.47 7.75 -6.20
CA LEU A 356 13.68 8.65 -5.08
C LEU A 356 13.49 10.09 -5.54
N TYR A 357 12.34 10.66 -5.22
CA TYR A 357 12.06 12.08 -5.43
C TYR A 357 12.60 12.89 -4.25
N ARG A 358 13.73 13.58 -4.46
CA ARG A 358 14.31 14.49 -3.48
C ARG A 358 13.52 15.79 -3.48
N ASN A 359 13.10 16.25 -2.31
CA ASN A 359 12.41 17.52 -2.13
C ASN A 359 13.41 18.66 -1.98
N ASP A 360 13.59 19.44 -3.03
CA ASP A 360 14.51 20.61 -3.05
C ASP A 360 13.83 21.90 -2.53
N GLY A 361 12.57 21.80 -2.11
CA GLY A 361 11.74 22.89 -1.62
C GLY A 361 10.99 23.61 -2.75
N LYS A 362 10.06 24.51 -2.41
CA LYS A 362 9.24 25.28 -3.36
C LYS A 362 8.49 24.40 -4.39
N TRP A 363 8.10 23.19 -3.99
CA TRP A 363 7.44 22.20 -4.83
C TRP A 363 8.31 21.62 -5.95
N ASP A 364 9.62 21.69 -5.82
CA ASP A 364 10.58 21.12 -6.76
C ASP A 364 11.03 19.75 -6.25
N PHE A 365 10.61 18.68 -6.93
CA PHE A 365 11.01 17.30 -6.67
C PHE A 365 11.89 16.78 -7.80
N GLN A 366 13.12 16.44 -7.45
CA GLN A 366 14.07 15.90 -8.41
C GLN A 366 14.19 14.40 -8.27
N ASP A 367 14.07 13.67 -9.38
CA ASP A 367 14.40 12.25 -9.41
C ASP A 367 15.91 12.07 -9.16
N PHE A 368 16.23 11.75 -7.92
CA PHE A 368 17.61 11.56 -7.42
C PHE A 368 18.04 10.10 -7.39
N SER A 369 17.32 9.20 -8.04
CA SER A 369 17.43 7.76 -7.92
C SER A 369 18.80 7.22 -8.32
N PHE A 370 19.35 7.70 -9.45
CA PHE A 370 20.67 7.28 -9.92
C PHE A 370 21.81 7.87 -9.07
N GLN A 371 21.70 9.11 -8.67
CA GLN A 371 22.71 9.78 -7.86
C GLN A 371 22.78 9.19 -6.45
N SER A 372 21.65 8.78 -5.88
CA SER A 372 21.60 8.13 -4.58
C SER A 372 22.01 6.66 -4.61
N GLY A 373 22.02 6.05 -5.80
CA GLY A 373 22.32 4.64 -6.00
C GLY A 373 21.12 3.70 -5.82
N VAL A 374 19.91 4.20 -5.56
CA VAL A 374 18.70 3.36 -5.41
C VAL A 374 18.13 2.88 -6.74
N ALA A 375 18.48 3.55 -7.86
CA ALA A 375 18.09 3.14 -9.21
C ALA A 375 19.07 2.15 -9.86
N LEU A 376 19.98 1.57 -9.11
CA LEU A 376 20.84 0.53 -9.68
C LEU A 376 19.95 -0.61 -10.15
N PRO A 377 20.14 -1.12 -11.40
CA PRO A 377 19.37 -2.25 -11.86
C PRO A 377 19.53 -3.38 -10.84
N ILE A 378 18.42 -3.90 -10.38
CA ILE A 378 18.44 -5.17 -9.64
C ILE A 378 19.00 -6.17 -10.64
N PRO A 379 20.19 -6.75 -10.44
CA PRO A 379 20.73 -7.72 -11.37
C PRO A 379 19.68 -8.79 -11.60
N GLU A 380 19.57 -9.25 -12.86
CA GLU A 380 18.67 -10.36 -13.18
C GLU A 380 18.74 -11.41 -12.09
N PHE A 381 17.64 -11.96 -11.67
CA PHE A 381 17.37 -12.85 -10.52
C PHE A 381 18.42 -13.95 -10.21
N ARG A 382 19.47 -14.07 -11.00
CA ARG A 382 20.57 -15.03 -10.82
C ARG A 382 21.51 -14.73 -9.65
N GLU A 383 21.47 -13.51 -9.06
CA GLU A 383 22.41 -13.12 -8.00
C GLU A 383 21.77 -12.44 -6.78
N MET A 384 20.55 -12.81 -6.40
CA MET A 384 19.88 -12.23 -5.21
C MET A 384 20.62 -12.44 -3.87
N GLY A 385 21.76 -13.15 -3.88
CA GLY A 385 22.65 -13.23 -2.73
C GLY A 385 23.63 -12.06 -2.59
N ASN A 386 23.67 -11.08 -3.51
CA ASN A 386 24.76 -10.11 -3.57
C ASN A 386 24.38 -8.64 -3.79
N CYS A 387 23.11 -8.26 -3.80
CA CYS A 387 22.69 -6.95 -4.26
C CYS A 387 22.19 -6.01 -3.16
N PHE A 388 23.13 -5.45 -2.43
CA PHE A 388 23.02 -4.04 -2.04
C PHE A 388 23.90 -3.20 -2.99
N PRO A 389 23.45 -1.98 -3.39
CA PRO A 389 24.22 -1.15 -4.28
C PRO A 389 25.64 -0.95 -3.75
N ARG A 390 26.62 -1.07 -4.64
CA ARG A 390 27.98 -0.71 -4.28
C ARG A 390 27.96 0.75 -3.86
N CYS A 391 28.23 1.01 -2.60
CA CYS A 391 28.51 2.36 -2.14
C CYS A 391 29.74 2.86 -2.90
N ARG A 392 29.57 3.86 -3.76
CA ARG A 392 30.65 4.66 -4.30
C ARG A 392 30.92 5.86 -3.41
#